data_31a4dbcc0f934b2744e5ddff7a7b0d18
#
_entry.id   31a4dbcc0f934b2744e5ddff7a7b0d18
#
_cell.length_a   1.000
_cell.length_b   1.000
_cell.length_c   1.000
_cell.angle_alpha   90.00
_cell.angle_beta   90.00
_cell.angle_gamma   90.00
#
_symmetry.space_group_name_H-M   'P 1'
#
loop_
_entity.id
_entity.type
_entity.pdbx_description
1 polymer ?
#
loop_
_entity_poly.entity_id
_entity_poly.type
_entity_poly.pdbx_seq_one_letter_code
_entity_poly.pdbx_strand_id
1 'polypeptide(L)'
;MKIKYNDLYNFHSQIEKILFNNFKKLLRNSNFIGGPEVRKFEKNFRKLNDSKFCVSCANGSDALVIALKALNLKPGDEVITTSLSWIATSAAITMAGGNVKFCDIESDGFNIDVKLIEKKISK
;
A
#
# COMPACT_ATOMS: atom_id res chain seq x y z
N MET A 1 9.28 -5.90 -34.15
CA MET A 1 9.28 -6.33 -32.74
C MET A 1 8.26 -5.48 -31.99
N LYS A 2 7.20 -6.06 -31.40
CA LYS A 2 6.25 -5.32 -30.54
C LYS A 2 6.81 -5.30 -29.12
N ILE A 3 7.21 -4.14 -28.65
CA ILE A 3 7.59 -3.95 -27.23
C ILE A 3 6.31 -3.70 -26.44
N LYS A 4 6.02 -4.56 -25.48
CA LYS A 4 4.88 -4.38 -24.58
C LYS A 4 5.24 -3.32 -23.54
N TYR A 5 4.34 -2.40 -23.24
CA TYR A 5 4.51 -1.40 -22.17
C TYR A 5 4.69 -2.07 -20.81
N ASN A 6 3.95 -3.16 -20.57
CA ASN A 6 4.07 -3.98 -19.36
C ASN A 6 3.85 -5.45 -19.72
N ASP A 7 4.85 -6.30 -19.55
CA ASP A 7 4.76 -7.74 -19.82
C ASP A 7 4.66 -8.53 -18.51
N LEU A 8 3.53 -8.39 -17.85
CA LEU A 8 3.26 -9.10 -16.59
C LEU A 8 3.29 -10.61 -16.75
N TYR A 9 2.89 -11.15 -17.92
CA TYR A 9 2.90 -12.59 -18.15
C TYR A 9 4.31 -13.18 -18.10
N ASN A 10 5.29 -12.49 -18.66
CA ASN A 10 6.69 -12.94 -18.60
C ASN A 10 7.17 -13.08 -17.15
N PHE A 11 6.70 -12.22 -16.28
CA PHE A 11 6.97 -12.30 -14.82
C PHE A 11 6.24 -13.47 -14.15
N HIS A 12 4.94 -13.61 -14.46
CA HIS A 12 4.09 -14.61 -13.80
C HIS A 12 4.32 -16.03 -14.33
N SER A 13 4.77 -16.20 -15.56
CA SER A 13 5.02 -17.52 -16.17
C SER A 13 6.03 -18.35 -15.38
N GLN A 14 6.98 -17.70 -14.71
CA GLN A 14 8.00 -18.39 -13.90
C GLN A 14 7.41 -19.07 -12.66
N ILE A 15 6.31 -18.55 -12.15
CA ILE A 15 5.64 -19.04 -10.93
C ILE A 15 4.25 -19.64 -11.22
N GLU A 16 3.83 -19.69 -12.48
CA GLU A 16 2.50 -20.11 -12.91
C GLU A 16 2.11 -21.48 -12.33
N LYS A 17 2.98 -22.47 -12.46
CA LYS A 17 2.74 -23.82 -11.94
C LYS A 17 2.52 -23.84 -10.42
N ILE A 18 3.27 -23.02 -9.68
CA ILE A 18 3.16 -22.89 -8.22
C ILE A 18 1.82 -22.25 -7.86
N LEU A 19 1.44 -21.18 -8.58
CA LEU A 19 0.17 -20.47 -8.37
C LEU A 19 -1.02 -21.41 -8.60
N PHE A 20 -1.06 -22.13 -9.71
CA PHE A 20 -2.13 -23.09 -9.99
C PHE A 20 -2.23 -24.21 -8.96
N ASN A 21 -1.11 -24.76 -8.51
CA ASN A 21 -1.10 -25.79 -7.49
C ASN A 21 -1.63 -25.30 -6.14
N ASN A 22 -1.27 -24.08 -5.74
CA ASN A 22 -1.76 -23.46 -4.51
C ASN A 22 -3.25 -23.12 -4.61
N PHE A 23 -3.69 -22.57 -5.75
CA PHE A 23 -5.09 -22.29 -6.00
C PHE A 23 -5.95 -23.57 -5.95
N LYS A 24 -5.46 -24.66 -6.54
CA LYS A 24 -6.14 -25.97 -6.48
C LYS A 24 -6.30 -26.48 -5.06
N LYS A 25 -5.30 -26.26 -4.19
CA LYS A 25 -5.40 -26.62 -2.77
C LYS A 25 -6.46 -25.77 -2.04
N LEU A 26 -6.49 -24.47 -2.31
CA LEU A 26 -7.50 -23.57 -1.72
C LEU A 26 -8.92 -23.98 -2.09
N LEU A 27 -9.15 -24.30 -3.38
CA LEU A 27 -10.44 -24.82 -3.87
C LEU A 27 -10.86 -26.10 -3.14
N ARG A 28 -9.95 -27.08 -3.03
CA ARG A 28 -10.25 -28.36 -2.37
C ARG A 28 -10.60 -28.23 -0.89
N ASN A 29 -9.99 -27.27 -0.22
CA ASN A 29 -10.16 -27.06 1.21
C ASN A 29 -11.19 -25.99 1.54
N SER A 30 -11.75 -25.31 0.52
CA SER A 30 -12.70 -24.19 0.68
C SER A 30 -12.19 -23.07 1.60
N ASN A 31 -10.88 -22.86 1.68
CA ASN A 31 -10.23 -21.88 2.56
C ASN A 31 -10.03 -20.53 1.84
N PHE A 32 -11.12 -19.83 1.56
CA PHE A 32 -11.07 -18.57 0.80
C PHE A 32 -10.94 -17.32 1.66
N ILE A 33 -11.24 -17.38 2.95
CA ILE A 33 -11.24 -16.22 3.84
C ILE A 33 -10.41 -16.51 5.09
N GLY A 34 -9.42 -15.66 5.37
CA GLY A 34 -8.67 -15.65 6.63
C GLY A 34 -7.93 -16.95 6.99
N GLY A 35 -7.60 -17.79 6.01
CA GLY A 35 -7.03 -19.12 6.20
C GLY A 35 -5.56 -19.14 6.62
N PRO A 36 -4.95 -20.36 6.71
CA PRO A 36 -3.55 -20.54 7.07
C PRO A 36 -2.59 -19.88 6.07
N GLU A 37 -2.99 -19.72 4.81
CA GLU A 37 -2.15 -19.08 3.80
C GLU A 37 -1.99 -17.58 4.05
N VAL A 38 -3.03 -16.89 4.55
CA VAL A 38 -2.96 -15.48 4.96
C VAL A 38 -1.97 -15.34 6.12
N ARG A 39 -2.10 -16.16 7.16
CA ARG A 39 -1.17 -16.15 8.30
C ARG A 39 0.28 -16.44 7.90
N LYS A 40 0.48 -17.34 6.94
CA LYS A 40 1.80 -17.65 6.39
C LYS A 40 2.37 -16.46 5.61
N PHE A 41 1.54 -15.79 4.81
CA PHE A 41 1.93 -14.59 4.09
C PHE A 41 2.35 -13.49 5.09
N GLU A 42 1.52 -13.17 6.08
CA GLU A 42 1.83 -12.16 7.11
C GLU A 42 3.13 -12.46 7.84
N LYS A 43 3.33 -13.73 8.23
CA LYS A 43 4.58 -14.17 8.88
C LYS A 43 5.80 -13.96 8.00
N ASN A 44 5.72 -14.29 6.71
CA ASN A 44 6.84 -14.18 5.78
C ASN A 44 7.11 -12.71 5.43
N PHE A 45 6.06 -11.94 5.17
CA PHE A 45 6.17 -10.51 4.85
C PHE A 45 6.74 -9.72 6.03
N ARG A 46 6.30 -10.02 7.25
CA ARG A 46 6.88 -9.48 8.48
C ARG A 46 8.38 -9.71 8.58
N LYS A 47 8.84 -10.95 8.31
CA LYS A 47 10.27 -11.27 8.32
C LYS A 47 11.06 -10.53 7.25
N LEU A 48 10.48 -10.41 6.05
CA LEU A 48 11.13 -9.70 4.94
C LEU A 48 11.37 -8.22 5.24
N ASN A 49 10.45 -7.60 5.96
CA ASN A 49 10.49 -6.17 6.29
C ASN A 49 11.04 -5.88 7.70
N ASP A 50 11.54 -6.88 8.41
CA ASP A 50 12.01 -6.78 9.79
C ASP A 50 11.02 -6.04 10.71
N SER A 51 9.73 -6.31 10.54
CA SER A 51 8.66 -5.68 11.31
C SER A 51 8.17 -6.59 12.43
N LYS A 52 7.64 -6.00 13.51
CA LYS A 52 7.07 -6.77 14.63
C LYS A 52 5.72 -7.38 14.28
N PHE A 53 4.94 -6.71 13.46
CA PHE A 53 3.58 -7.11 13.09
C PHE A 53 3.36 -6.96 11.60
N CYS A 54 2.43 -7.74 11.06
CA CYS A 54 1.90 -7.60 9.72
C CYS A 54 0.42 -7.99 9.75
N VAL A 55 -0.42 -7.14 9.21
CA VAL A 55 -1.86 -7.35 9.11
C VAL A 55 -2.26 -7.20 7.65
N SER A 56 -2.87 -8.21 7.09
CA SER A 56 -3.38 -8.18 5.73
C SER A 56 -4.65 -7.34 5.63
N CYS A 57 -4.80 -6.64 4.52
CA CYS A 57 -6.00 -5.90 4.16
C CYS A 57 -6.36 -6.16 2.70
N ALA A 58 -7.47 -5.62 2.21
CA ALA A 58 -7.99 -5.93 0.89
C ALA A 58 -7.09 -5.40 -0.25
N ASN A 59 -6.52 -4.22 -0.08
CA ASN A 59 -5.69 -3.55 -1.08
C ASN A 59 -4.83 -2.44 -0.46
N GLY A 60 -3.96 -1.81 -1.27
CA GLY A 60 -3.08 -0.73 -0.80
C GLY A 60 -3.81 0.54 -0.38
N SER A 61 -4.94 0.88 -0.98
CA SER A 61 -5.73 2.05 -0.57
C SER A 61 -6.32 1.86 0.83
N ASP A 62 -6.87 0.67 1.10
CA ASP A 62 -7.36 0.33 2.44
C ASP A 62 -6.22 0.33 3.48
N ALA A 63 -5.02 -0.13 3.09
CA ALA A 63 -3.85 -0.09 3.96
C ALA A 63 -3.53 1.34 4.41
N LEU A 64 -3.57 2.31 3.49
CA LEU A 64 -3.35 3.72 3.80
C LEU A 64 -4.40 4.28 4.75
N VAL A 65 -5.69 4.00 4.47
CA VAL A 65 -6.80 4.43 5.34
C VAL A 65 -6.68 3.83 6.74
N ILE A 66 -6.40 2.52 6.83
CA ILE A 66 -6.25 1.82 8.11
C ILE A 66 -5.06 2.39 8.90
N ALA A 67 -3.94 2.65 8.24
CA ALA A 67 -2.76 3.24 8.87
C ALA A 67 -3.06 4.62 9.46
N LEU A 68 -3.73 5.50 8.70
CA LEU A 68 -4.12 6.83 9.18
C LEU A 68 -5.12 6.76 10.34
N LYS A 69 -6.10 5.86 10.27
CA LYS A 69 -7.05 5.62 11.38
C LYS A 69 -6.34 5.06 12.62
N ALA A 70 -5.34 4.20 12.46
CA ALA A 70 -4.56 3.65 13.57
C ALA A 70 -3.72 4.73 14.28
N LEU A 71 -3.35 5.81 13.58
CA LEU A 71 -2.74 7.00 14.16
C LEU A 71 -3.74 7.89 14.92
N ASN A 72 -5.02 7.48 14.97
CA ASN A 72 -6.10 8.22 15.63
C ASN A 72 -6.32 9.62 15.03
N LEU A 73 -6.19 9.73 13.70
CA LEU A 73 -6.44 10.96 12.95
C LEU A 73 -7.86 11.46 13.22
N LYS A 74 -7.99 12.74 13.57
CA LYS A 74 -9.24 13.38 13.93
C LYS A 74 -9.72 14.32 12.83
N PRO A 75 -11.01 14.64 12.76
CA PRO A 75 -11.49 15.68 11.89
C PRO A 75 -10.78 17.01 12.15
N GLY A 76 -10.24 17.62 11.10
CA GLY A 76 -9.47 18.85 11.17
C GLY A 76 -7.94 18.65 11.19
N ASP A 77 -7.45 17.47 11.53
CA ASP A 77 -6.02 17.17 11.45
C ASP A 77 -5.53 17.27 10.00
N GLU A 78 -4.36 17.85 9.82
CA GLU A 78 -3.72 18.00 8.51
C GLU A 78 -2.70 16.90 8.27
N VAL A 79 -2.72 16.34 7.06
CA VAL A 79 -1.73 15.37 6.60
C VAL A 79 -1.03 15.92 5.37
N ILE A 80 0.29 16.13 5.50
CA ILE A 80 1.11 16.66 4.42
C ILE A 80 1.51 15.51 3.48
N THR A 81 1.28 15.69 2.19
CA THR A 81 1.66 14.74 1.14
C THR A 81 2.03 15.47 -0.14
N THR A 82 2.57 14.74 -1.13
CA THR A 82 2.84 15.31 -2.46
C THR A 82 1.68 15.10 -3.41
N SER A 83 1.51 16.02 -4.37
CA SER A 83 0.56 15.88 -5.48
C SER A 83 1.05 14.88 -6.55
N LEU A 84 2.36 14.66 -6.65
CA LEU A 84 2.95 13.67 -7.55
C LEU A 84 2.86 12.27 -6.93
N SER A 85 1.67 11.72 -6.91
CA SER A 85 1.38 10.39 -6.37
C SER A 85 0.10 9.83 -6.98
N TRP A 86 -0.19 8.57 -6.71
CA TRP A 86 -1.49 7.98 -7.04
C TRP A 86 -2.59 8.64 -6.21
N ILE A 87 -3.76 8.84 -6.80
CA ILE A 87 -4.90 9.51 -6.14
C ILE A 87 -5.28 8.87 -4.79
N ALA A 88 -5.04 7.58 -4.61
CA ALA A 88 -5.31 6.91 -3.35
C ALA A 88 -4.57 7.53 -2.15
N THR A 89 -3.43 8.18 -2.36
CA THR A 89 -2.68 8.83 -1.27
C THR A 89 -3.48 9.97 -0.64
N SER A 90 -4.00 10.89 -1.44
CA SER A 90 -4.83 12.00 -0.94
C SER A 90 -6.23 11.54 -0.55
N ALA A 91 -6.82 10.60 -1.32
CA ALA A 91 -8.13 10.04 -1.00
C ALA A 91 -8.14 9.33 0.36
N ALA A 92 -7.09 8.58 0.71
CA ALA A 92 -6.99 7.91 2.00
C ALA A 92 -7.01 8.88 3.18
N ILE A 93 -6.38 10.05 3.05
CA ILE A 93 -6.39 11.10 4.07
C ILE A 93 -7.82 11.59 4.31
N THR A 94 -8.54 11.94 3.23
CA THR A 94 -9.92 12.38 3.30
C THR A 94 -10.85 11.29 3.87
N MET A 95 -10.68 10.04 3.44
CA MET A 95 -11.45 8.90 3.95
C MET A 95 -11.16 8.59 5.41
N ALA A 96 -9.97 8.91 5.90
CA ALA A 96 -9.62 8.78 7.31
C ALA A 96 -10.15 9.95 8.18
N GLY A 97 -10.66 11.03 7.55
CA GLY A 97 -11.23 12.20 8.21
C GLY A 97 -10.28 13.39 8.35
N GLY A 98 -9.08 13.32 7.75
CA GLY A 98 -8.10 14.40 7.78
C GLY A 98 -8.22 15.36 6.59
N ASN A 99 -7.52 16.47 6.68
CA ASN A 99 -7.36 17.48 5.64
C ASN A 99 -6.04 17.26 4.87
N VAL A 100 -6.13 17.20 3.55
CA VAL A 100 -4.94 17.06 2.69
C VAL A 100 -4.22 18.39 2.58
N LYS A 101 -2.90 18.39 2.81
CA LYS A 101 -2.03 19.53 2.57
C LYS A 101 -0.92 19.14 1.60
N PHE A 102 -0.93 19.74 0.43
CA PHE A 102 0.05 19.41 -0.60
C PHE A 102 1.36 20.16 -0.39
N CYS A 103 2.45 19.41 -0.48
CA CYS A 103 3.83 19.87 -0.54
C CYS A 103 4.45 19.41 -1.86
N ASP A 104 5.31 20.24 -2.43
CA ASP A 104 5.96 19.91 -3.70
C ASP A 104 7.04 18.84 -3.54
N ILE A 105 7.50 18.31 -4.66
CA ILE A 105 8.60 17.35 -4.73
C ILE A 105 9.95 18.08 -4.87
N GLU A 106 11.02 17.36 -4.64
CA GLU A 106 12.39 17.81 -4.92
C GLU A 106 12.58 18.11 -6.41
N SER A 107 13.39 19.11 -6.74
CA SER A 107 13.64 19.55 -8.13
C SER A 107 14.27 18.45 -9.01
N ASP A 108 15.06 17.58 -8.42
CA ASP A 108 15.85 16.53 -9.05
C ASP A 108 15.46 15.12 -8.60
N GLY A 109 14.31 14.99 -7.92
CA GLY A 109 13.76 13.75 -7.42
C GLY A 109 12.25 13.65 -7.58
N PHE A 110 11.68 12.55 -7.12
CA PHE A 110 10.23 12.29 -7.11
C PHE A 110 9.66 12.21 -5.70
N ASN A 111 10.51 12.39 -4.68
CA ASN A 111 10.09 12.40 -3.29
C ASN A 111 9.64 13.79 -2.87
N ILE A 112 8.85 13.86 -1.79
CA ILE A 112 8.43 15.12 -1.19
C ILE A 112 9.69 15.94 -0.78
N ASP A 113 9.69 17.24 -1.07
CA ASP A 113 10.77 18.13 -0.63
C ASP A 113 10.65 18.40 0.87
N VAL A 114 11.49 17.74 1.65
CA VAL A 114 11.50 17.86 3.11
C VAL A 114 11.78 19.30 3.61
N LYS A 115 12.47 20.12 2.81
CA LYS A 115 12.76 21.53 3.14
C LYS A 115 11.52 22.41 3.11
N LEU A 116 10.47 21.96 2.41
CA LEU A 116 9.20 22.67 2.29
C LEU A 116 8.19 22.24 3.35
N ILE A 117 8.38 21.10 4.02
CA ILE A 117 7.41 20.55 4.97
C ILE A 117 7.13 21.54 6.10
N GLU A 118 8.18 22.09 6.71
CA GLU A 118 8.04 23.02 7.84
C GLU A 118 7.15 24.21 7.51
N LYS A 119 7.26 24.75 6.29
CA LYS A 119 6.44 25.86 5.80
C LYS A 119 4.97 25.49 5.59
N LYS A 120 4.67 24.21 5.54
CA LYS A 120 3.31 23.67 5.35
C LYS A 120 2.61 23.32 6.66
N ILE A 121 3.34 23.30 7.78
CA ILE A 121 2.75 23.06 9.10
C ILE A 121 1.95 24.27 9.51
N SER A 122 0.66 24.08 9.81
CA SER A 122 -0.19 25.12 10.39
C SER A 122 0.10 25.32 11.87
N LYS A 123 -0.18 26.54 12.36
CA LYS A 123 -0.07 26.87 13.79
C LYS A 123 -1.28 26.34 14.55
#